data_383e89f894b6b11dbbba5304c16cd184
#
_entry.id   383e89f894b6b11dbbba5304c16cd184
#
_cell.length_a   1.000
_cell.length_b   1.000
_cell.length_c   1.000
_cell.angle_alpha   90.00
_cell.angle_beta   90.00
_cell.angle_gamma   90.00
#
_symmetry.space_group_name_H-M   'P 1'
#
loop_
_entity.id
_entity.type
_entity.pdbx_description
1 polymer ?
#
loop_
_entity_poly.entity_id
_entity_poly.type
_entity_poly.pdbx_seq_one_letter_code
_entity_poly.pdbx_strand_id
1 'polypeptide(L)'
;MANFEITFNINGNGITNPSHVTENFFDLTFNESNQSPIDNFLEKIDEFNILIGHLCNPSTLLSEKIKITNYNLILLGQISCVESYIREIFRKLILIDKHSFSACSSLMLTFTAANNYEKEIFPEALMELYSFASKKNITEALKNLLDIKGNLTINLENILIEFEKICQLRHCMIHRFGKLGSNNALKLGIEKHIECLEKPLSLN
;
A
#
# COMPACT_ATOMS: atom_id res chain seq x y z
N MET A 1 -24.98 -8.57 21.14
CA MET A 1 -24.24 -7.87 20.05
C MET A 1 -23.31 -6.90 20.73
N ALA A 2 -22.00 -7.05 20.51
CA ALA A 2 -21.03 -6.09 21.03
C ALA A 2 -21.07 -4.86 20.13
N ASN A 3 -21.39 -3.70 20.69
CA ASN A 3 -21.28 -2.43 19.99
C ASN A 3 -19.80 -2.04 19.99
N PHE A 4 -19.18 -2.02 18.81
CA PHE A 4 -17.87 -1.42 18.62
C PHE A 4 -18.09 0.05 18.29
N GLU A 5 -17.67 0.93 19.18
CA GLU A 5 -17.65 2.36 18.95
C GLU A 5 -16.20 2.74 18.54
N ILE A 6 -16.02 3.16 17.31
CA ILE A 6 -14.74 3.68 16.84
C ILE A 6 -14.85 5.19 16.88
N THR A 7 -14.15 5.83 17.83
CA THR A 7 -14.14 7.28 17.94
C THR A 7 -12.89 7.82 17.26
N PHE A 8 -13.07 8.56 16.17
CA PHE A 8 -11.98 9.28 15.51
C PHE A 8 -11.94 10.72 16.07
N ASN A 9 -10.88 11.06 16.78
CA ASN A 9 -10.61 12.44 17.17
C ASN A 9 -9.70 13.08 16.13
N ILE A 10 -10.29 13.83 15.21
CA ILE A 10 -9.52 14.61 14.24
C ILE A 10 -9.42 16.04 14.78
N ASN A 11 -8.27 16.38 15.36
CA ASN A 11 -7.93 17.75 15.73
C ASN A 11 -7.36 18.46 14.50
N GLY A 12 -8.22 18.81 13.56
CA GLY A 12 -7.83 19.54 12.35
C GLY A 12 -7.95 21.05 12.54
N ASN A 13 -6.85 21.76 12.67
CA ASN A 13 -6.80 23.20 12.54
C ASN A 13 -6.74 23.58 11.07
N GLY A 14 -7.90 23.70 10.42
CA GLY A 14 -8.03 24.42 9.14
C GLY A 14 -7.36 23.79 7.92
N ILE A 15 -7.09 22.48 7.91
CA ILE A 15 -6.53 21.79 6.74
C ILE A 15 -7.64 21.58 5.72
N THR A 16 -7.46 22.16 4.54
CA THR A 16 -8.46 22.17 3.48
C THR A 16 -8.52 20.89 2.64
N ASN A 17 -7.57 19.98 2.82
CA ASN A 17 -7.52 18.73 2.07
C ASN A 17 -7.50 17.50 3.00
N PRO A 18 -8.60 16.73 3.10
CA PRO A 18 -8.69 15.56 3.99
C PRO A 18 -7.66 14.46 3.70
N SER A 19 -7.22 14.30 2.45
CA SER A 19 -6.22 13.28 2.10
C SER A 19 -4.87 13.52 2.75
N HIS A 20 -4.43 14.77 2.88
CA HIS A 20 -3.19 15.11 3.54
C HIS A 20 -3.19 14.77 5.04
N VAL A 21 -4.34 14.91 5.70
CA VAL A 21 -4.47 14.61 7.15
C VAL A 21 -4.36 13.12 7.41
N THR A 22 -4.99 12.31 6.56
CA THR A 22 -5.04 10.87 6.76
C THR A 22 -3.68 10.20 6.54
N GLU A 23 -2.95 10.60 5.49
CA GLU A 23 -1.62 10.08 5.20
C GLU A 23 -0.60 10.48 6.28
N ASN A 24 -0.59 11.74 6.71
CA ASN A 24 0.26 12.19 7.80
C ASN A 24 0.04 11.43 9.11
N PHE A 25 -1.21 11.15 9.45
CA PHE A 25 -1.51 10.45 10.69
C PHE A 25 -0.95 9.04 10.71
N PHE A 26 -1.05 8.31 9.61
CA PHE A 26 -0.49 6.96 9.50
C PHE A 26 1.04 6.97 9.42
N ASP A 27 1.63 7.91 8.69
CA ASP A 27 3.08 7.98 8.53
C ASP A 27 3.81 8.48 9.79
N LEU A 28 3.20 9.36 10.59
CA LEU A 28 3.77 9.80 11.87
C LEU A 28 3.82 8.67 12.91
N THR A 29 2.81 7.81 12.95
CA THR A 29 2.83 6.64 13.85
C THR A 29 3.94 5.64 13.50
N PHE A 30 4.30 5.51 12.24
CA PHE A 30 5.44 4.69 11.81
C PHE A 30 6.81 5.33 12.11
N ASN A 31 6.89 6.66 12.23
CA ASN A 31 8.15 7.34 12.54
C ASN A 31 8.58 7.25 14.00
N GLU A 32 7.67 6.97 14.91
CA GLU A 32 7.99 6.86 16.34
C GLU A 32 8.62 5.50 16.70
N SER A 33 8.56 4.51 15.82
CA SER A 33 9.22 3.24 16.04
C SER A 33 10.72 3.34 15.70
N ASN A 34 11.59 3.00 16.67
CA ASN A 34 13.03 2.80 16.43
C ASN A 34 13.33 1.56 15.58
N GLN A 35 12.31 0.92 15.04
CA GLN A 35 12.42 -0.29 14.23
C GLN A 35 12.81 0.03 12.79
N SER A 36 13.45 -0.91 12.14
CA SER A 36 13.74 -0.79 10.71
C SER A 36 12.45 -0.99 9.88
N PRO A 37 12.36 -0.44 8.65
CA PRO A 37 11.21 -0.66 7.77
C PRO A 37 10.87 -2.15 7.57
N ILE A 38 11.90 -3.00 7.50
CA ILE A 38 11.69 -4.45 7.32
C ILE A 38 11.12 -5.09 8.60
N ASP A 39 11.54 -4.66 9.78
CA ASP A 39 11.04 -5.22 11.04
C ASP A 39 9.56 -4.83 11.22
N ASN A 40 9.20 -3.57 10.95
CA ASN A 40 7.81 -3.11 10.95
C ASN A 40 6.94 -3.91 9.96
N PHE A 41 7.46 -4.12 8.75
CA PHE A 41 6.77 -4.90 7.72
C PHE A 41 6.55 -6.35 8.16
N LEU A 42 7.60 -7.03 8.68
CA LEU A 42 7.51 -8.42 9.11
C LEU A 42 6.56 -8.58 10.30
N GLU A 43 6.58 -7.67 11.27
CA GLU A 43 5.64 -7.68 12.39
C GLU A 43 4.19 -7.60 11.90
N LYS A 44 3.89 -6.71 10.96
CA LYS A 44 2.53 -6.60 10.40
C LYS A 44 2.11 -7.82 9.59
N ILE A 45 3.01 -8.42 8.83
CA ILE A 45 2.73 -9.67 8.11
C ILE A 45 2.47 -10.81 9.08
N ASP A 46 3.20 -10.90 10.20
CA ASP A 46 2.99 -11.93 11.22
C ASP A 46 1.62 -11.76 11.90
N GLU A 47 1.17 -10.54 12.19
CA GLU A 47 -0.20 -10.28 12.67
C GLU A 47 -1.26 -10.84 11.70
N PHE A 48 -1.10 -10.64 10.39
CA PHE A 48 -2.00 -11.22 9.39
C PHE A 48 -1.93 -12.74 9.32
N ASN A 49 -0.74 -13.33 9.46
CA ASN A 49 -0.56 -14.78 9.49
C ASN A 49 -1.27 -15.41 10.71
N ILE A 50 -1.19 -14.77 11.87
CA ILE A 50 -1.93 -15.18 13.06
C ILE A 50 -3.44 -15.12 12.80
N LEU A 51 -3.93 -14.06 12.20
CA LEU A 51 -5.35 -13.91 11.87
C LEU A 51 -5.81 -14.98 10.88
N ILE A 52 -5.04 -15.27 9.84
CA ILE A 52 -5.30 -16.37 8.90
C ILE A 52 -5.38 -17.70 9.65
N GLY A 53 -4.43 -17.98 10.56
CA GLY A 53 -4.43 -19.17 11.37
C GLY A 53 -5.70 -19.35 12.19
N HIS A 54 -6.22 -18.24 12.77
CA HIS A 54 -7.51 -18.26 13.48
C HIS A 54 -8.70 -18.53 12.55
N LEU A 55 -8.72 -17.94 11.35
CA LEU A 55 -9.82 -18.15 10.39
C LEU A 55 -9.81 -19.57 9.82
N CYS A 56 -8.64 -20.18 9.65
CA CYS A 56 -8.49 -21.56 9.17
C CYS A 56 -8.77 -22.60 10.25
N ASN A 57 -8.87 -22.21 11.52
CA ASN A 57 -9.12 -23.14 12.61
C ASN A 57 -10.53 -23.74 12.48
N PRO A 58 -10.68 -25.08 12.42
CA PRO A 58 -11.98 -25.75 12.32
C PRO A 58 -12.93 -25.44 13.50
N SER A 59 -12.37 -25.06 14.66
CA SER A 59 -13.16 -24.66 15.83
C SER A 59 -13.78 -23.27 15.71
N THR A 60 -13.40 -22.49 14.71
CA THR A 60 -13.92 -21.14 14.51
C THR A 60 -15.30 -21.21 13.84
N LEU A 61 -16.33 -20.92 14.62
CA LEU A 61 -17.73 -20.95 14.17
C LEU A 61 -18.12 -19.70 13.36
N LEU A 62 -17.45 -19.48 12.23
CA LEU A 62 -17.79 -18.42 11.29
C LEU A 62 -18.47 -18.98 10.06
N SER A 63 -19.51 -18.28 9.57
CA SER A 63 -20.08 -18.65 8.27
C SER A 63 -19.07 -18.42 7.14
N GLU A 64 -19.16 -19.21 6.07
CA GLU A 64 -18.26 -19.09 4.91
C GLU A 64 -18.24 -17.67 4.32
N LYS A 65 -19.39 -17.00 4.29
CA LYS A 65 -19.50 -15.61 3.86
C LYS A 65 -18.62 -14.67 4.70
N ILE A 66 -18.59 -14.86 6.01
CA ILE A 66 -17.77 -14.05 6.93
C ILE A 66 -16.28 -14.37 6.72
N LYS A 67 -15.94 -15.66 6.55
CA LYS A 67 -14.55 -16.06 6.26
C LYS A 67 -14.04 -15.42 4.98
N ILE A 68 -14.79 -15.51 3.89
CA ILE A 68 -14.42 -14.87 2.60
C ILE A 68 -14.23 -13.36 2.77
N THR A 69 -15.13 -12.69 3.50
CA THR A 69 -14.98 -11.26 3.78
C THR A 69 -13.67 -10.96 4.52
N ASN A 70 -13.35 -11.76 5.54
CA ASN A 70 -12.10 -11.59 6.29
C ASN A 70 -10.86 -11.85 5.44
N TYR A 71 -10.85 -12.89 4.58
CA TYR A 71 -9.73 -13.13 3.67
C TYR A 71 -9.53 -11.95 2.70
N ASN A 72 -10.60 -11.37 2.20
CA ASN A 72 -10.51 -10.18 1.35
C ASN A 72 -9.90 -9.00 2.11
N LEU A 73 -10.32 -8.76 3.36
CA LEU A 73 -9.77 -7.69 4.20
C LEU A 73 -8.28 -7.93 4.54
N ILE A 74 -7.90 -9.18 4.81
CA ILE A 74 -6.50 -9.57 5.06
C ILE A 74 -5.65 -9.28 3.83
N LEU A 75 -6.09 -9.70 2.63
CA LEU A 75 -5.37 -9.42 1.41
C LEU A 75 -5.18 -7.91 1.19
N LEU A 76 -6.23 -7.12 1.41
CA LEU A 76 -6.14 -5.66 1.32
C LEU A 76 -5.13 -5.09 2.32
N GLY A 77 -5.15 -5.59 3.55
CA GLY A 77 -4.21 -5.21 4.60
C GLY A 77 -2.76 -5.57 4.24
N GLN A 78 -2.52 -6.78 3.75
CA GLN A 78 -1.17 -7.21 3.31
C GLN A 78 -0.63 -6.34 2.17
N ILE A 79 -1.46 -5.99 1.19
CA ILE A 79 -1.06 -5.09 0.10
C ILE A 79 -0.71 -3.70 0.66
N SER A 80 -1.52 -3.18 1.58
CA SER A 80 -1.25 -1.90 2.24
C SER A 80 0.05 -1.93 3.05
N CYS A 81 0.40 -3.06 3.68
CA CYS A 81 1.70 -3.22 4.35
C CYS A 81 2.87 -3.14 3.36
N VAL A 82 2.75 -3.75 2.17
CA VAL A 82 3.78 -3.65 1.13
C VAL A 82 3.92 -2.21 0.65
N GLU A 83 2.80 -1.52 0.40
CA GLU A 83 2.82 -0.10 0.00
C GLU A 83 3.50 0.77 1.06
N SER A 84 3.15 0.60 2.34
CA SER A 84 3.73 1.33 3.47
C SER A 84 5.22 1.02 3.63
N TYR A 85 5.63 -0.24 3.48
CA TYR A 85 7.03 -0.65 3.52
C TYR A 85 7.87 0.04 2.44
N ILE A 86 7.37 0.04 1.19
CA ILE A 86 8.04 0.71 0.09
C ILE A 86 8.14 2.22 0.39
N ARG A 87 7.06 2.85 0.82
CA ARG A 87 7.01 4.28 1.18
C ARG A 87 8.03 4.61 2.27
N GLU A 88 8.12 3.80 3.32
CA GLU A 88 9.09 4.01 4.41
C GLU A 88 10.54 3.89 3.94
N ILE A 89 10.85 2.92 3.06
CA ILE A 89 12.18 2.81 2.45
C ILE A 89 12.52 4.08 1.67
N PHE A 90 11.60 4.55 0.81
CA PHE A 90 11.83 5.76 0.03
C PHE A 90 12.07 6.98 0.92
N ARG A 91 11.22 7.17 1.96
CA ARG A 91 11.38 8.26 2.91
C ARG A 91 12.76 8.25 3.56
N LYS A 92 13.18 7.10 4.11
CA LYS A 92 14.48 6.98 4.75
C LYS A 92 15.63 7.21 3.76
N LEU A 93 15.55 6.66 2.55
CA LEU A 93 16.59 6.87 1.53
C LEU A 93 16.69 8.34 1.12
N ILE A 94 15.59 9.05 0.91
CA ILE A 94 15.60 10.48 0.58
C ILE A 94 16.29 11.29 1.67
N LEU A 95 16.11 10.92 2.95
CA LEU A 95 16.70 11.67 4.07
C LEU A 95 18.19 11.36 4.30
N ILE A 96 18.66 10.13 4.02
CA ILE A 96 20.02 9.71 4.39
C ILE A 96 20.98 9.59 3.20
N ASP A 97 20.46 9.33 1.99
CA ASP A 97 21.28 9.18 0.79
C ASP A 97 21.42 10.50 0.03
N LYS A 98 22.66 10.94 -0.17
CA LYS A 98 22.97 12.23 -0.83
C LYS A 98 22.47 12.30 -2.28
N HIS A 99 22.48 11.17 -3.01
CA HIS A 99 22.01 11.14 -4.40
C HIS A 99 20.49 11.30 -4.46
N SER A 100 19.76 10.56 -3.64
CA SER A 100 18.31 10.66 -3.52
C SER A 100 17.89 12.06 -3.05
N PHE A 101 18.56 12.60 -2.04
CA PHE A 101 18.32 13.97 -1.58
C PHE A 101 18.55 15.00 -2.69
N SER A 102 19.65 14.86 -3.46
CA SER A 102 19.94 15.76 -4.59
C SER A 102 18.91 15.66 -5.71
N ALA A 103 18.42 14.45 -6.02
CA ALA A 103 17.38 14.25 -7.01
C ALA A 103 16.08 14.95 -6.57
N CYS A 104 15.68 14.77 -5.31
CA CYS A 104 14.49 15.38 -4.74
C CYS A 104 14.59 16.91 -4.62
N SER A 105 15.78 17.47 -4.41
CA SER A 105 15.95 18.93 -4.25
C SER A 105 15.57 19.74 -5.49
N SER A 106 15.48 19.13 -6.66
CA SER A 106 14.99 19.74 -7.89
C SER A 106 13.47 19.66 -8.08
N LEU A 107 12.77 18.92 -7.22
CA LEU A 107 11.32 18.72 -7.30
C LEU A 107 10.58 19.86 -6.60
N MET A 108 9.40 20.20 -7.12
CA MET A 108 8.57 21.23 -6.55
C MET A 108 7.59 20.63 -5.55
N LEU A 109 7.52 21.24 -4.36
CA LEU A 109 6.46 21.00 -3.41
C LEU A 109 5.33 22.01 -3.62
N THR A 110 4.11 21.61 -3.33
CA THR A 110 3.00 22.57 -3.25
C THR A 110 3.24 23.55 -2.12
N PHE A 111 2.77 24.78 -2.26
CA PHE A 111 2.87 25.79 -1.19
C PHE A 111 2.22 25.29 0.11
N THR A 112 1.12 24.57 0.01
CA THR A 112 0.43 23.98 1.16
C THR A 112 1.30 22.94 1.86
N ALA A 113 1.95 22.06 1.14
CA ALA A 113 2.87 21.08 1.70
C ALA A 113 4.06 21.78 2.37
N ALA A 114 4.71 22.73 1.69
CA ALA A 114 5.84 23.47 2.23
C ALA A 114 5.50 24.26 3.52
N ASN A 115 4.24 24.63 3.70
CA ASN A 115 3.80 25.44 4.84
C ASN A 115 3.29 24.61 6.03
N ASN A 116 2.87 23.36 5.79
CA ASN A 116 2.26 22.52 6.82
C ASN A 116 3.12 21.32 7.24
N TYR A 117 4.09 20.92 6.42
CA TYR A 117 4.98 19.80 6.74
C TYR A 117 6.25 20.32 7.43
N GLU A 118 6.69 19.60 8.45
CA GLU A 118 8.05 19.74 8.98
C GLU A 118 9.06 19.22 7.96
N LYS A 119 10.30 19.67 8.02
CA LYS A 119 11.33 19.33 7.02
C LYS A 119 11.59 17.83 6.94
N GLU A 120 11.51 17.15 8.07
CA GLU A 120 11.72 15.72 8.23
C GLU A 120 10.69 14.86 7.49
N ILE A 121 9.51 15.44 7.23
CA ILE A 121 8.42 14.77 6.53
C ILE A 121 8.16 15.31 5.12
N PHE A 122 9.00 16.22 4.59
CA PHE A 122 8.93 16.66 3.19
C PHE A 122 8.99 15.51 2.17
N PRO A 123 9.71 14.40 2.40
CA PRO A 123 9.65 13.25 1.50
C PRO A 123 8.23 12.72 1.30
N GLU A 124 7.38 12.76 2.32
CA GLU A 124 5.98 12.32 2.22
C GLU A 124 5.20 13.15 1.19
N ALA A 125 5.38 14.48 1.22
CA ALA A 125 4.73 15.37 0.25
C ALA A 125 5.15 15.09 -1.19
N LEU A 126 6.38 14.64 -1.42
CA LEU A 126 6.85 14.22 -2.74
C LEU A 126 6.24 12.87 -3.15
N MET A 127 6.07 11.96 -2.19
CA MET A 127 5.54 10.62 -2.43
C MET A 127 4.02 10.59 -2.61
N GLU A 128 3.28 11.63 -2.21
CA GLU A 128 1.83 11.74 -2.44
C GLU A 128 1.44 11.62 -3.92
N LEU A 129 2.34 11.97 -4.83
CA LEU A 129 2.12 11.87 -6.27
C LEU A 129 2.21 10.44 -6.80
N TYR A 130 2.67 9.49 -5.97
CA TYR A 130 2.92 8.10 -6.37
C TYR A 130 2.02 7.13 -5.63
N SER A 131 1.35 6.26 -6.38
CA SER A 131 0.71 5.06 -5.82
C SER A 131 1.70 3.91 -5.87
N PHE A 132 2.05 3.36 -4.72
CA PHE A 132 2.97 2.21 -4.63
C PHE A 132 2.27 0.86 -4.88
N ALA A 133 1.01 0.87 -5.35
CA ALA A 133 0.28 -0.31 -5.81
C ALA A 133 0.46 -0.63 -7.30
N SER A 134 1.48 -0.09 -7.97
CA SER A 134 1.70 -0.27 -9.40
C SER A 134 3.19 -0.34 -9.71
N LYS A 135 3.58 -1.37 -10.48
CA LYS A 135 4.95 -1.50 -10.99
C LYS A 135 5.42 -0.21 -11.67
N LYS A 136 4.56 0.38 -12.52
CA LYS A 136 4.88 1.61 -13.23
C LYS A 136 5.23 2.74 -12.27
N ASN A 137 4.37 3.01 -11.29
CA ASN A 137 4.57 4.10 -10.33
C ASN A 137 5.79 3.86 -9.42
N ILE A 138 6.02 2.61 -8.98
CA ILE A 138 7.22 2.26 -8.21
C ILE A 138 8.47 2.52 -9.05
N THR A 139 8.49 2.10 -10.31
CA THR A 139 9.63 2.33 -11.22
C THR A 139 9.86 3.83 -11.47
N GLU A 140 8.80 4.60 -11.66
CA GLU A 140 8.90 6.06 -11.81
C GLU A 140 9.41 6.72 -10.53
N ALA A 141 8.94 6.29 -9.36
CA ALA A 141 9.42 6.79 -8.08
C ALA A 141 10.91 6.45 -7.85
N LEU A 142 11.34 5.22 -8.14
CA LEU A 142 12.75 4.82 -8.09
C LEU A 142 13.64 5.76 -8.94
N LYS A 143 13.17 6.08 -10.13
CA LYS A 143 13.90 6.99 -11.04
C LYS A 143 13.88 8.43 -10.55
N ASN A 144 12.72 8.95 -10.15
CA ASN A 144 12.54 10.38 -9.90
C ASN A 144 12.95 10.79 -8.48
N LEU A 145 12.73 9.92 -7.49
CA LEU A 145 13.02 10.22 -6.09
C LEU A 145 14.36 9.68 -5.62
N LEU A 146 14.81 8.55 -6.16
CA LEU A 146 16.06 7.92 -5.73
C LEU A 146 17.18 7.99 -6.79
N ASP A 147 16.93 8.63 -7.92
CA ASP A 147 17.88 8.73 -9.07
C ASP A 147 18.41 7.38 -9.57
N ILE A 148 17.64 6.30 -9.36
CA ILE A 148 18.02 4.97 -9.85
C ILE A 148 17.72 4.92 -11.35
N LYS A 149 18.78 5.13 -12.16
CA LYS A 149 18.73 5.12 -13.62
C LYS A 149 19.23 3.77 -14.14
N GLY A 150 18.48 3.18 -15.04
CA GLY A 150 18.84 1.92 -15.68
C GLY A 150 17.78 0.85 -15.54
N ASN A 151 18.11 -0.35 -16.01
CA ASN A 151 17.22 -1.48 -15.89
C ASN A 151 17.23 -2.00 -14.45
N LEU A 152 16.05 -2.30 -13.92
CA LEU A 152 15.93 -2.99 -12.65
C LEU A 152 16.64 -4.35 -12.74
N THR A 153 17.12 -4.84 -11.61
CA THR A 153 17.58 -6.23 -11.56
C THR A 153 16.45 -7.16 -11.94
N ILE A 154 16.76 -8.26 -12.61
CA ILE A 154 15.77 -9.27 -13.05
C ILE A 154 14.89 -9.71 -11.87
N ASN A 155 15.50 -9.88 -10.69
CA ASN A 155 14.75 -10.27 -9.49
C ASN A 155 13.71 -9.22 -9.06
N LEU A 156 14.11 -7.95 -8.99
CA LEU A 156 13.21 -6.88 -8.60
C LEU A 156 12.10 -6.69 -9.65
N GLU A 157 12.44 -6.78 -10.92
CA GLU A 157 11.45 -6.68 -11.99
C GLU A 157 10.39 -7.78 -11.89
N ASN A 158 10.80 -9.04 -11.66
CA ASN A 158 9.89 -10.16 -11.47
C ASN A 158 9.01 -9.98 -10.24
N ILE A 159 9.57 -9.54 -9.12
CA ILE A 159 8.80 -9.24 -7.90
C ILE A 159 7.73 -8.17 -8.18
N LEU A 160 8.08 -7.10 -8.87
CA LEU A 160 7.13 -6.04 -9.20
C LEU A 160 6.03 -6.49 -10.18
N ILE A 161 6.34 -7.41 -11.10
CA ILE A 161 5.35 -8.01 -11.99
C ILE A 161 4.34 -8.83 -11.18
N GLU A 162 4.81 -9.69 -10.28
CA GLU A 162 3.92 -10.49 -9.43
C GLU A 162 3.12 -9.62 -8.46
N PHE A 163 3.74 -8.61 -7.87
CA PHE A 163 3.06 -7.66 -7.01
C PHE A 163 1.95 -6.90 -7.77
N GLU A 164 2.21 -6.48 -9.02
CA GLU A 164 1.17 -5.83 -9.82
C GLU A 164 -0.04 -6.75 -10.07
N LYS A 165 0.17 -8.05 -10.28
CA LYS A 165 -0.94 -9.02 -10.39
C LYS A 165 -1.79 -9.04 -9.11
N ILE A 166 -1.15 -9.08 -7.95
CA ILE A 166 -1.84 -9.03 -6.65
C ILE A 166 -2.63 -7.73 -6.51
N CYS A 167 -2.05 -6.59 -6.94
CA CYS A 167 -2.74 -5.30 -6.94
C CYS A 167 -3.96 -5.28 -7.87
N GLN A 168 -3.98 -6.06 -8.96
CA GLN A 168 -5.18 -6.21 -9.79
C GLN A 168 -6.31 -6.93 -9.05
N LEU A 169 -6.00 -7.91 -8.20
CA LEU A 169 -7.00 -8.55 -7.33
C LEU A 169 -7.59 -7.54 -6.33
N ARG A 170 -6.73 -6.74 -5.67
CA ARG A 170 -7.17 -5.63 -4.82
C ARG A 170 -8.13 -4.70 -5.56
N HIS A 171 -7.78 -4.30 -6.78
CA HIS A 171 -8.62 -3.43 -7.60
C HIS A 171 -10.01 -4.03 -7.85
N CYS A 172 -10.08 -5.33 -8.16
CA CYS A 172 -11.35 -6.04 -8.33
C CYS A 172 -12.18 -6.02 -7.03
N MET A 173 -11.54 -6.24 -5.89
CA MET A 173 -12.22 -6.28 -4.60
C MET A 173 -12.81 -4.91 -4.22
N ILE A 174 -12.04 -3.83 -4.38
CA ILE A 174 -12.46 -2.49 -3.97
C ILE A 174 -13.48 -1.90 -4.92
N HIS A 175 -13.21 -1.96 -6.23
CA HIS A 175 -13.97 -1.20 -7.22
C HIS A 175 -15.04 -1.99 -7.95
N ARG A 176 -15.05 -3.33 -7.82
CA ARG A 176 -15.96 -4.21 -8.54
C ARG A 176 -16.68 -5.23 -7.66
N PHE A 177 -16.69 -4.99 -6.35
CA PHE A 177 -17.30 -5.91 -5.37
C PHE A 177 -16.79 -7.35 -5.49
N GLY A 178 -15.48 -7.53 -5.73
CA GLY A 178 -14.85 -8.82 -5.90
C GLY A 178 -15.03 -9.48 -7.27
N LYS A 179 -15.58 -8.78 -8.26
CA LYS A 179 -15.78 -9.34 -9.60
C LYS A 179 -14.61 -9.03 -10.52
N LEU A 180 -14.25 -10.01 -11.33
CA LEU A 180 -13.16 -9.88 -12.30
C LEU A 180 -13.61 -9.04 -13.51
N GLY A 181 -12.91 -7.94 -13.76
CA GLY A 181 -13.10 -7.14 -14.97
C GLY A 181 -12.17 -7.57 -16.11
N SER A 182 -12.54 -7.26 -17.35
CA SER A 182 -11.75 -7.63 -18.54
C SER A 182 -10.30 -7.13 -18.46
N ASN A 183 -10.10 -5.85 -18.14
CA ASN A 183 -8.76 -5.26 -18.00
C ASN A 183 -7.92 -5.94 -16.91
N ASN A 184 -8.55 -6.28 -15.78
CA ASN A 184 -7.86 -6.97 -14.69
C ASN A 184 -7.49 -8.40 -15.10
N ALA A 185 -8.38 -9.09 -15.79
CA ALA A 185 -8.13 -10.44 -16.29
C ALA A 185 -6.93 -10.50 -17.26
N LEU A 186 -6.86 -9.56 -18.20
CA LEU A 186 -5.72 -9.43 -19.10
C LEU A 186 -4.40 -9.18 -18.37
N LYS A 187 -4.40 -8.27 -17.39
CA LYS A 187 -3.21 -7.99 -16.58
C LYS A 187 -2.79 -9.15 -15.67
N LEU A 188 -3.75 -9.98 -15.27
CA LEU A 188 -3.50 -11.21 -14.54
C LEU A 188 -2.97 -12.35 -15.44
N GLY A 189 -2.97 -12.17 -16.77
CA GLY A 189 -2.55 -13.19 -17.72
C GLY A 189 -3.55 -14.32 -17.89
N ILE A 190 -4.85 -14.08 -17.64
CA ILE A 190 -5.88 -15.09 -17.79
C ILE A 190 -6.28 -15.19 -19.28
N GLU A 191 -5.84 -16.25 -19.95
CA GLU A 191 -6.07 -16.45 -21.40
C GLU A 191 -7.55 -16.59 -21.76
N LYS A 192 -8.31 -17.36 -20.97
CA LYS A 192 -9.76 -17.56 -21.16
C LYS A 192 -10.59 -16.64 -20.28
N HIS A 193 -10.23 -15.36 -20.23
CA HIS A 193 -10.84 -14.41 -19.33
C HIS A 193 -12.36 -14.22 -19.51
N ILE A 194 -12.88 -14.45 -20.74
CA ILE A 194 -14.33 -14.32 -21.03
C ILE A 194 -15.17 -15.21 -20.11
N GLU A 195 -14.69 -16.42 -19.81
CA GLU A 195 -15.38 -17.37 -18.94
C GLU A 195 -15.42 -16.93 -17.46
N CYS A 196 -14.48 -16.05 -17.07
CA CYS A 196 -14.31 -15.57 -15.69
C CYS A 196 -14.89 -14.18 -15.47
N LEU A 197 -15.28 -13.45 -16.52
CA LEU A 197 -15.76 -12.08 -16.41
C LEU A 197 -17.03 -11.97 -15.56
N GLU A 198 -17.07 -10.93 -14.74
CA GLU A 198 -18.17 -10.62 -13.82
C GLU A 198 -18.50 -11.74 -12.81
N LYS A 199 -17.66 -12.79 -12.74
CA LYS A 199 -17.77 -13.80 -11.69
C LYS A 199 -17.04 -13.33 -10.43
N PRO A 200 -17.58 -13.67 -9.24
CA PRO A 200 -16.90 -13.38 -7.99
C PRO A 200 -15.54 -14.09 -7.91
N LEU A 201 -14.53 -13.38 -7.44
CA LEU A 201 -13.26 -13.98 -7.05
C LEU A 201 -13.45 -14.73 -5.73
N SER A 202 -13.02 -15.98 -5.69
CA SER A 202 -12.94 -16.78 -4.47
C SER A 202 -11.48 -16.92 -4.08
N LEU A 203 -11.12 -16.42 -2.91
CA LEU A 203 -9.83 -16.69 -2.28
C LEU A 203 -10.05 -17.89 -1.36
N ASN A 204 -9.63 -19.08 -1.81
CA ASN A 204 -9.68 -20.31 -1.05
C ASN A 204 -8.31 -20.63 -0.48
#